data_07156e1737c4e070c388196ffdb12280
#
_entry.id   07156e1737c4e070c388196ffdb12280
#
_cell.length_a   1.000
_cell.length_b   1.000
_cell.length_c   1.000
_cell.angle_alpha   90.00
_cell.angle_beta   90.00
_cell.angle_gamma   90.00
#
_symmetry.space_group_name_H-M   'P 1'
#
loop_
_entity.id
_entity.type
_entity.pdbx_description
1 polymer ?
#
loop_
_entity_poly.entity_id
_entity_poly.type
_entity_poly.pdbx_seq_one_letter_code
_entity_poly.pdbx_strand_id
1 'polypeptide(L)'
;MHNALTFIQTKDQAFEKFKTFLTFIATQFNTPIQAIRSDQGGEFLSAEFSKFLEERGIDHQLTAPHTPQQNGVAERANRTVAEAARAMLQGAGMKNGFWECAVSTAVHVRNRAPSRANNYISPHERLFGGAPDLSYLRTFGCLAYRHITTMRTKLDPTSERLVFVGYEGSSKSYKLWNPQTHSFVVSTDVTFEETIFPLRDESPRLIQPAIAPSMPPEPKEYTELTIPESDDEEDDPAISPTSSDFTQQSPQSISDPPPQTSTSEPWRSA
;
A
#
# COMPACT_ATOMS: atom_id res chain seq x y z
N MET A 1 -3.51 0.04 7.05
CA MET A 1 -3.84 1.25 6.26
C MET A 1 -4.29 0.81 4.88
N HIS A 2 -5.51 1.13 4.46
CA HIS A 2 -6.04 0.85 3.12
C HIS A 2 -5.71 2.04 2.19
N ASN A 3 -5.30 1.75 0.94
CA ASN A 3 -4.97 2.78 -0.03
C ASN A 3 -6.13 2.90 -1.04
N ALA A 4 -6.70 4.09 -1.18
CA ALA A 4 -7.60 4.43 -2.27
C ALA A 4 -6.82 5.21 -3.33
N LEU A 5 -7.09 4.93 -4.59
CA LEU A 5 -6.42 5.55 -5.73
C LEU A 5 -7.46 6.14 -6.69
N THR A 6 -7.21 7.35 -7.11
CA THR A 6 -7.99 8.01 -8.16
C THR A 6 -7.04 8.76 -9.08
N PHE A 7 -7.22 8.59 -10.39
CA PHE A 7 -6.49 9.35 -11.39
C PHE A 7 -7.25 10.64 -11.72
N ILE A 8 -6.50 11.73 -11.80
CA ILE A 8 -7.01 13.07 -12.16
C ILE A 8 -6.15 13.62 -13.30
N GLN A 9 -6.76 14.36 -14.22
CA GLN A 9 -6.04 15.02 -15.30
C GLN A 9 -5.52 16.39 -14.87
N THR A 10 -6.31 17.08 -14.04
CA THR A 10 -5.99 18.41 -13.51
C THR A 10 -6.22 18.44 -12.00
N LYS A 11 -5.51 19.31 -11.30
CA LYS A 11 -5.63 19.45 -9.84
C LYS A 11 -7.03 19.88 -9.39
N ASP A 12 -7.76 20.62 -10.22
CA ASP A 12 -9.11 21.06 -9.93
C ASP A 12 -10.11 19.91 -9.74
N GLN A 13 -9.83 18.75 -10.36
CA GLN A 13 -10.65 17.56 -10.20
C GLN A 13 -10.48 16.89 -8.83
N ALA A 14 -9.45 17.25 -8.07
CA ALA A 14 -9.14 16.60 -6.79
C ALA A 14 -10.29 16.74 -5.80
N PHE A 15 -10.88 17.91 -5.72
CA PHE A 15 -11.99 18.18 -4.80
C PHE A 15 -13.25 17.37 -5.14
N GLU A 16 -13.65 17.31 -6.41
CA GLU A 16 -14.81 16.50 -6.83
C GLU A 16 -14.60 15.01 -6.59
N LYS A 17 -13.39 14.52 -6.85
CA LYS A 17 -13.02 13.12 -6.56
C LYS A 17 -13.01 12.83 -5.07
N PHE A 18 -12.59 13.79 -4.27
CA PHE A 18 -12.63 13.67 -2.81
C PHE A 18 -14.09 13.61 -2.30
N LYS A 19 -15.00 14.42 -2.79
CA LYS A 19 -16.45 14.33 -2.47
C LYS A 19 -17.02 12.96 -2.80
N THR A 20 -16.69 12.44 -3.98
CA THR A 20 -17.10 11.10 -4.42
C THR A 20 -16.57 10.01 -3.46
N PHE A 21 -15.30 10.13 -3.06
CA PHE A 21 -14.68 9.21 -2.12
C PHE A 21 -15.35 9.26 -0.73
N LEU A 22 -15.64 10.45 -0.20
CA LEU A 22 -16.35 10.61 1.06
C LEU A 22 -17.74 9.94 1.03
N THR A 23 -18.48 10.17 -0.05
CA THR A 23 -19.79 9.56 -0.25
C THR A 23 -19.69 8.03 -0.29
N PHE A 24 -18.69 7.51 -0.99
CA PHE A 24 -18.43 6.07 -1.06
C PHE A 24 -18.16 5.50 0.34
N ILE A 25 -17.26 6.10 1.13
CA ILE A 25 -16.94 5.62 2.48
C ILE A 25 -18.18 5.65 3.38
N ALA A 26 -18.91 6.75 3.39
CA ALA A 26 -20.13 6.88 4.20
C ALA A 26 -21.17 5.82 3.85
N THR A 27 -21.36 5.55 2.55
CA THR A 27 -22.36 4.58 2.06
C THR A 27 -21.94 3.14 2.34
N GLN A 28 -20.66 2.80 2.08
CA GLN A 28 -20.21 1.41 2.19
C GLN A 28 -19.98 0.96 3.64
N PHE A 29 -19.54 1.86 4.51
CA PHE A 29 -19.11 1.50 5.87
C PHE A 29 -19.99 2.08 6.95
N ASN A 30 -21.00 2.87 6.61
CA ASN A 30 -21.89 3.57 7.55
C ASN A 30 -21.10 4.29 8.67
N THR A 31 -19.92 4.76 8.34
CA THR A 31 -18.99 5.43 9.28
C THR A 31 -18.57 6.76 8.69
N PRO A 32 -18.89 7.90 9.33
CA PRO A 32 -18.44 9.20 8.86
C PRO A 32 -16.94 9.35 9.07
N ILE A 33 -16.28 10.02 8.14
CA ILE A 33 -14.90 10.47 8.31
C ILE A 33 -14.91 11.63 9.30
N GLN A 34 -14.16 11.50 10.39
CA GLN A 34 -14.10 12.52 11.46
C GLN A 34 -13.00 13.54 11.21
N ALA A 35 -11.88 13.11 10.64
CA ALA A 35 -10.74 13.98 10.37
C ALA A 35 -10.03 13.58 9.08
N ILE A 36 -9.47 14.57 8.40
CA ILE A 36 -8.56 14.38 7.27
C ILE A 36 -7.25 15.07 7.56
N ARG A 37 -6.17 14.51 7.06
CA ARG A 37 -4.86 15.16 7.06
C ARG A 37 -4.37 15.34 5.64
N SER A 38 -3.98 16.58 5.30
CA SER A 38 -3.38 16.91 4.02
C SER A 38 -2.11 17.74 4.19
N ASP A 39 -1.34 17.85 3.14
CA ASP A 39 -0.31 18.87 3.03
C ASP A 39 -0.95 20.25 2.73
N GLN A 40 -0.08 21.26 2.52
CA GLN A 40 -0.51 22.61 2.19
C GLN A 40 -0.67 22.82 0.66
N GLY A 41 -1.01 21.77 -0.08
CA GLY A 41 -1.36 21.90 -1.49
C GLY A 41 -2.51 22.88 -1.71
N GLY A 42 -2.41 23.76 -2.70
CA GLY A 42 -3.43 24.79 -2.96
C GLY A 42 -4.83 24.20 -3.16
N GLU A 43 -4.93 22.98 -3.65
CA GLU A 43 -6.18 22.23 -3.81
C GLU A 43 -6.91 21.97 -2.49
N PHE A 44 -6.18 21.86 -1.38
CA PHE A 44 -6.71 21.60 -0.02
C PHE A 44 -6.89 22.87 0.82
N LEU A 45 -6.34 24.00 0.36
CA LEU A 45 -6.42 25.30 1.05
C LEU A 45 -7.53 26.21 0.48
N SER A 46 -8.30 25.74 -0.50
CA SER A 46 -9.36 26.55 -1.07
C SER A 46 -10.47 26.80 -0.06
N ALA A 47 -11.07 28.01 -0.12
CA ALA A 47 -12.20 28.37 0.75
C ALA A 47 -13.39 27.41 0.56
N GLU A 48 -13.60 26.91 -0.66
CA GLU A 48 -14.64 25.95 -0.98
C GLU A 48 -14.41 24.61 -0.28
N PHE A 49 -13.15 24.12 -0.26
CA PHE A 49 -12.78 22.89 0.43
C PHE A 49 -12.97 23.02 1.94
N SER A 50 -12.50 24.11 2.54
CA SER A 50 -12.65 24.37 3.98
C SER A 50 -14.12 24.44 4.40
N LYS A 51 -14.94 25.21 3.66
CA LYS A 51 -16.38 25.30 3.91
C LYS A 51 -17.09 23.94 3.82
N PHE A 52 -16.73 23.14 2.84
CA PHE A 52 -17.29 21.79 2.66
C PHE A 52 -16.99 20.87 3.85
N LEU A 53 -15.80 20.96 4.44
CA LEU A 53 -15.43 20.17 5.63
C LEU A 53 -16.15 20.65 6.89
N GLU A 54 -16.24 21.97 7.08
CA GLU A 54 -16.97 22.59 8.18
C GLU A 54 -18.45 22.18 8.19
N GLU A 55 -19.11 22.26 7.02
CA GLU A 55 -20.53 21.86 6.87
C GLU A 55 -20.78 20.38 7.24
N ARG A 56 -19.76 19.53 7.20
CA ARG A 56 -19.81 18.09 7.55
C ARG A 56 -19.23 17.74 8.90
N GLY A 57 -18.69 18.73 9.63
CA GLY A 57 -18.04 18.49 10.92
C GLY A 57 -16.76 17.66 10.79
N ILE A 58 -16.04 17.77 9.67
CA ILE A 58 -14.80 17.04 9.43
C ILE A 58 -13.61 17.93 9.85
N ASP A 59 -12.80 17.45 10.80
CA ASP A 59 -11.59 18.14 11.22
C ASP A 59 -10.53 18.13 10.13
N HIS A 60 -9.99 19.29 9.76
CA HIS A 60 -8.94 19.43 8.77
C HIS A 60 -7.58 19.66 9.43
N GLN A 61 -6.76 18.63 9.47
CA GLN A 61 -5.40 18.67 10.02
C GLN A 61 -4.40 19.00 8.91
N LEU A 62 -3.92 20.22 8.86
CA LEU A 62 -2.85 20.62 7.96
C LEU A 62 -1.49 20.24 8.58
N THR A 63 -0.62 19.65 7.76
CA THR A 63 0.78 19.43 8.17
C THR A 63 1.53 20.75 8.22
N ALA A 64 2.36 20.96 9.24
CA ALA A 64 3.17 22.18 9.31
C ALA A 64 4.15 22.26 8.11
N PRO A 65 4.46 23.48 7.63
CA PRO A 65 5.45 23.65 6.56
C PRO A 65 6.78 23.01 6.96
N HIS A 66 7.44 22.37 6.01
CA HIS A 66 8.75 21.74 6.20
C HIS A 66 8.81 20.63 7.28
N THR A 67 7.68 20.01 7.64
CA THR A 67 7.65 18.87 8.56
C THR A 67 7.23 17.55 7.85
N PRO A 68 8.14 16.94 7.05
CA PRO A 68 7.83 15.68 6.34
C PRO A 68 7.39 14.56 7.26
N GLN A 69 7.83 14.60 8.54
CA GLN A 69 7.50 13.55 9.51
C GLN A 69 5.99 13.43 9.79
N GLN A 70 5.23 14.52 9.68
CA GLN A 70 3.79 14.51 9.90
C GLN A 70 3.02 13.86 8.74
N ASN A 71 3.58 13.87 7.52
CA ASN A 71 3.01 13.22 6.34
C ASN A 71 3.73 11.91 5.93
N GLY A 72 4.71 11.48 6.74
CA GLY A 72 5.60 10.36 6.42
C GLY A 72 4.88 9.03 6.18
N VAL A 73 3.63 8.86 6.64
CA VAL A 73 2.83 7.66 6.35
C VAL A 73 2.35 7.66 4.90
N ALA A 74 1.81 8.78 4.43
CA ALA A 74 1.34 8.92 3.05
C ALA A 74 2.53 8.90 2.07
N GLU A 75 3.61 9.60 2.38
CA GLU A 75 4.83 9.61 1.55
C GLU A 75 5.44 8.21 1.40
N ARG A 76 5.58 7.45 2.50
CA ARG A 76 6.04 6.06 2.44
C ARG A 76 5.10 5.17 1.65
N ALA A 77 3.79 5.36 1.78
CA ALA A 77 2.81 4.62 1.02
C ALA A 77 2.95 4.89 -0.48
N ASN A 78 3.06 6.16 -0.87
CA ASN A 78 3.23 6.58 -2.25
C ASN A 78 4.54 6.05 -2.84
N ARG A 79 5.66 6.15 -2.09
CA ARG A 79 6.96 5.61 -2.50
C ARG A 79 6.87 4.12 -2.77
N THR A 80 6.30 3.34 -1.85
CA THR A 80 6.17 1.88 -2.02
C THR A 80 5.31 1.51 -3.21
N VAL A 81 4.22 2.23 -3.46
CA VAL A 81 3.36 2.01 -4.64
C VAL A 81 4.12 2.33 -5.93
N ALA A 82 4.84 3.46 -5.97
CA ALA A 82 5.62 3.86 -7.14
C ALA A 82 6.77 2.88 -7.44
N GLU A 83 7.45 2.38 -6.41
CA GLU A 83 8.51 1.36 -6.55
C GLU A 83 7.94 0.04 -7.08
N ALA A 84 6.80 -0.41 -6.54
CA ALA A 84 6.12 -1.61 -7.03
C ALA A 84 5.65 -1.47 -8.49
N ALA A 85 5.04 -0.34 -8.85
CA ALA A 85 4.62 -0.07 -10.22
C ALA A 85 5.81 -0.05 -11.20
N ARG A 86 6.92 0.58 -10.81
CA ARG A 86 8.16 0.57 -11.61
C ARG A 86 8.71 -0.84 -11.79
N ALA A 87 8.74 -1.64 -10.73
CA ALA A 87 9.18 -3.03 -10.80
C ALA A 87 8.29 -3.87 -11.73
N MET A 88 6.95 -3.68 -11.67
CA MET A 88 5.99 -4.34 -12.56
C MET A 88 6.25 -3.97 -14.03
N LEU A 89 6.41 -2.69 -14.35
CA LEU A 89 6.69 -2.23 -15.73
C LEU A 89 8.01 -2.80 -16.25
N GLN A 90 9.06 -2.72 -15.47
CA GLN A 90 10.38 -3.23 -15.86
C GLN A 90 10.38 -4.76 -16.00
N GLY A 91 9.77 -5.46 -15.04
CA GLY A 91 9.64 -6.92 -15.07
C GLY A 91 8.87 -7.43 -16.31
N ALA A 92 7.85 -6.70 -16.72
CA ALA A 92 7.03 -7.02 -17.89
C ALA A 92 7.62 -6.49 -19.21
N GLY A 93 8.69 -5.68 -19.20
CA GLY A 93 9.21 -5.03 -20.41
C GLY A 93 8.28 -3.97 -20.99
N MET A 94 7.37 -3.42 -20.18
CA MET A 94 6.34 -2.49 -20.65
C MET A 94 6.81 -1.04 -20.59
N LYS A 95 6.34 -0.24 -21.55
CA LYS A 95 6.64 1.21 -21.62
C LYS A 95 5.94 1.97 -20.48
N ASN A 96 6.49 3.16 -20.15
CA ASN A 96 5.93 4.03 -19.11
C ASN A 96 4.47 4.46 -19.37
N GLY A 97 3.95 4.39 -20.59
CA GLY A 97 2.55 4.68 -20.90
C GLY A 97 1.54 3.80 -20.16
N PHE A 98 1.97 2.66 -19.61
CA PHE A 98 1.14 1.77 -18.78
C PHE A 98 1.23 2.08 -17.28
N TRP A 99 1.80 3.22 -16.90
CA TRP A 99 2.02 3.59 -15.49
C TRP A 99 0.73 3.58 -14.66
N GLU A 100 -0.38 4.05 -15.19
CA GLU A 100 -1.68 4.03 -14.52
C GLU A 100 -2.14 2.61 -14.17
N CYS A 101 -2.01 1.69 -15.12
CA CYS A 101 -2.33 0.28 -14.92
C CYS A 101 -1.43 -0.35 -13.86
N ALA A 102 -0.13 -0.06 -13.90
CA ALA A 102 0.84 -0.58 -12.95
C ALA A 102 0.60 -0.04 -11.54
N VAL A 103 0.34 1.27 -11.37
CA VAL A 103 0.02 1.89 -10.07
C VAL A 103 -1.28 1.34 -9.51
N SER A 104 -2.33 1.23 -10.33
CA SER A 104 -3.61 0.63 -9.93
C SER A 104 -3.43 -0.81 -9.45
N THR A 105 -2.67 -1.61 -10.19
CA THR A 105 -2.37 -3.00 -9.82
C THR A 105 -1.54 -3.08 -8.54
N ALA A 106 -0.54 -2.21 -8.38
CA ALA A 106 0.27 -2.15 -7.16
C ALA A 106 -0.57 -1.83 -5.92
N VAL A 107 -1.49 -0.88 -6.01
CA VAL A 107 -2.44 -0.56 -4.92
C VAL A 107 -3.37 -1.73 -4.65
N HIS A 108 -3.90 -2.38 -5.69
CA HIS A 108 -4.78 -3.55 -5.56
C HIS A 108 -4.10 -4.69 -4.80
N VAL A 109 -2.88 -5.04 -5.18
CA VAL A 109 -2.09 -6.11 -4.53
C VAL A 109 -1.72 -5.69 -3.11
N ARG A 110 -1.22 -4.45 -2.92
CA ARG A 110 -0.81 -3.94 -1.61
C ARG A 110 -1.95 -3.96 -0.58
N ASN A 111 -3.15 -3.61 -0.99
CA ASN A 111 -4.31 -3.64 -0.10
C ASN A 111 -4.66 -5.06 0.36
N ARG A 112 -4.26 -6.09 -0.36
CA ARG A 112 -4.50 -7.51 -0.05
C ARG A 112 -3.32 -8.19 0.61
N ALA A 113 -2.14 -7.59 0.54
CA ALA A 113 -0.95 -8.13 1.18
C ALA A 113 -0.94 -7.85 2.68
N PRO A 114 -0.65 -8.86 3.54
CA PRO A 114 -0.49 -8.65 4.96
C PRO A 114 0.74 -7.76 5.24
N SER A 115 0.70 -6.97 6.31
CA SER A 115 1.83 -6.13 6.69
C SER A 115 2.11 -6.19 8.18
N ARG A 116 3.38 -6.10 8.55
CA ARG A 116 3.81 -6.06 9.95
C ARG A 116 3.17 -4.90 10.72
N ALA A 117 3.00 -3.75 10.08
CA ALA A 117 2.37 -2.58 10.68
C ALA A 117 0.88 -2.78 11.03
N ASN A 118 0.23 -3.80 10.45
CA ASN A 118 -1.15 -4.17 10.72
C ASN A 118 -1.27 -5.52 11.45
N ASN A 119 -0.24 -5.96 12.18
CA ASN A 119 -0.20 -7.26 12.84
C ASN A 119 -0.43 -8.43 11.88
N TYR A 120 0.16 -8.36 10.69
CA TYR A 120 0.04 -9.35 9.61
C TYR A 120 -1.40 -9.53 9.06
N ILE A 121 -2.31 -8.61 9.36
CA ILE A 121 -3.63 -8.54 8.75
C ILE A 121 -3.54 -7.64 7.51
N SER A 122 -4.20 -8.02 6.41
CA SER A 122 -4.22 -7.19 5.21
C SER A 122 -5.09 -5.94 5.41
N PRO A 123 -4.78 -4.82 4.73
CA PRO A 123 -5.64 -3.63 4.75
C PRO A 123 -7.08 -3.93 4.29
N HIS A 124 -7.25 -4.82 3.33
CA HIS A 124 -8.56 -5.28 2.85
C HIS A 124 -9.35 -5.97 3.95
N GLU A 125 -8.74 -6.95 4.60
CA GLU A 125 -9.38 -7.71 5.69
C GLU A 125 -9.79 -6.80 6.85
N ARG A 126 -8.95 -5.83 7.20
CA ARG A 126 -9.25 -4.86 8.26
C ARG A 126 -10.42 -3.95 7.92
N LEU A 127 -10.62 -3.63 6.64
CA LEU A 127 -11.68 -2.72 6.18
C LEU A 127 -12.99 -3.45 5.92
N PHE A 128 -12.95 -4.66 5.36
CA PHE A 128 -14.14 -5.41 4.93
C PHE A 128 -14.51 -6.59 5.84
N GLY A 129 -13.71 -6.87 6.87
CA GLY A 129 -14.02 -7.89 7.89
C GLY A 129 -13.75 -9.33 7.48
N GLY A 130 -13.08 -9.57 6.35
CA GLY A 130 -12.76 -10.93 5.89
C GLY A 130 -11.46 -11.01 5.12
N ALA A 131 -10.77 -12.15 5.21
CA ALA A 131 -9.54 -12.39 4.45
C ALA A 131 -9.83 -12.32 2.94
N PRO A 132 -9.00 -11.60 2.16
CA PRO A 132 -9.20 -11.49 0.72
C PRO A 132 -8.91 -12.82 0.02
N ASP A 133 -9.71 -13.17 -0.99
CA ASP A 133 -9.34 -14.21 -1.92
C ASP A 133 -8.16 -13.73 -2.76
N LEU A 134 -7.07 -14.48 -2.77
CA LEU A 134 -5.86 -14.19 -3.54
C LEU A 134 -5.71 -15.08 -4.79
N SER A 135 -6.59 -16.06 -4.96
CA SER A 135 -6.50 -17.07 -6.03
C SER A 135 -6.55 -16.50 -7.45
N TYR A 136 -7.16 -15.33 -7.60
CA TYR A 136 -7.29 -14.64 -8.90
C TYR A 136 -6.14 -13.69 -9.21
N LEU A 137 -5.20 -13.46 -8.29
CA LEU A 137 -4.06 -12.58 -8.56
C LEU A 137 -3.16 -13.20 -9.63
N ARG A 138 -2.70 -12.34 -10.55
CA ARG A 138 -1.89 -12.72 -11.70
C ARG A 138 -0.68 -11.80 -11.85
N THR A 139 0.36 -12.31 -12.52
CA THR A 139 1.59 -11.57 -12.76
C THR A 139 1.37 -10.49 -13.82
N PHE A 140 1.63 -9.24 -13.44
CA PHE A 140 1.45 -8.07 -14.32
C PHE A 140 2.28 -8.19 -15.60
N GLY A 141 1.65 -7.94 -16.75
CA GLY A 141 2.28 -7.98 -18.05
C GLY A 141 2.39 -9.37 -18.68
N CYS A 142 1.90 -10.42 -18.02
CA CYS A 142 1.90 -11.77 -18.57
C CYS A 142 0.93 -11.94 -19.74
N LEU A 143 1.14 -13.00 -20.51
CA LEU A 143 0.26 -13.40 -21.59
C LEU A 143 -1.09 -13.88 -21.04
N ALA A 144 -2.17 -13.39 -21.66
CA ALA A 144 -3.54 -13.73 -21.31
C ALA A 144 -4.32 -14.14 -22.56
N TYR A 145 -5.18 -15.12 -22.41
CA TYR A 145 -6.09 -15.58 -23.45
C TYR A 145 -7.52 -15.32 -23.00
N ARG A 146 -8.18 -14.35 -23.64
CA ARG A 146 -9.60 -14.08 -23.42
C ARG A 146 -10.44 -15.02 -24.27
N HIS A 147 -11.45 -15.68 -23.70
CA HIS A 147 -12.43 -16.44 -24.47
C HIS A 147 -13.33 -15.51 -25.29
N ILE A 148 -13.52 -15.86 -26.60
CA ILE A 148 -14.36 -15.11 -27.52
C ILE A 148 -15.77 -15.70 -27.48
N THR A 149 -16.73 -14.94 -26.98
CA THR A 149 -18.14 -15.34 -26.83
C THR A 149 -19.04 -14.84 -27.98
N THR A 150 -18.51 -13.97 -28.86
CA THR A 150 -19.26 -13.41 -29.98
C THR A 150 -19.54 -14.44 -31.08
N MET A 151 -20.51 -14.15 -31.97
CA MET A 151 -20.85 -15.02 -33.12
C MET A 151 -19.59 -15.35 -33.95
N ARG A 152 -19.29 -16.63 -34.04
CA ARG A 152 -18.15 -17.17 -34.78
C ARG A 152 -18.54 -18.44 -35.50
N THR A 153 -17.81 -18.80 -36.54
CA THR A 153 -17.93 -20.10 -37.19
C THR A 153 -17.25 -21.18 -36.34
N LYS A 154 -17.50 -22.46 -36.63
CA LYS A 154 -16.91 -23.58 -35.88
C LYS A 154 -15.39 -23.63 -35.94
N LEU A 155 -14.79 -23.03 -36.97
CA LEU A 155 -13.35 -23.06 -37.24
C LEU A 155 -12.62 -21.77 -36.83
N ASP A 156 -13.36 -20.75 -36.43
CA ASP A 156 -12.73 -19.49 -35.96
C ASP A 156 -12.01 -19.66 -34.58
N PRO A 157 -10.98 -18.87 -34.32
CA PRO A 157 -10.28 -18.90 -33.05
C PRO A 157 -11.24 -18.77 -31.89
N THR A 158 -11.04 -19.56 -30.83
CA THR A 158 -11.86 -19.55 -29.63
C THR A 158 -11.36 -18.56 -28.60
N SER A 159 -10.14 -18.07 -28.74
CA SER A 159 -9.49 -17.14 -27.78
C SER A 159 -8.67 -16.09 -28.52
N GLU A 160 -8.51 -14.96 -27.86
CA GLU A 160 -7.71 -13.82 -28.29
C GLU A 160 -6.51 -13.65 -27.38
N ARG A 161 -5.31 -13.45 -27.97
CA ARG A 161 -4.07 -13.23 -27.22
C ARG A 161 -3.97 -11.76 -26.80
N LEU A 162 -3.87 -11.51 -25.51
CA LEU A 162 -3.84 -10.21 -24.88
C LEU A 162 -2.74 -10.17 -23.82
N VAL A 163 -2.48 -9.00 -23.26
CA VAL A 163 -1.53 -8.79 -22.17
C VAL A 163 -2.29 -8.38 -20.93
N PHE A 164 -2.03 -9.03 -19.80
CA PHE A 164 -2.66 -8.65 -18.54
C PHE A 164 -2.07 -7.34 -17.99
N VAL A 165 -2.93 -6.37 -17.72
CA VAL A 165 -2.51 -5.03 -17.26
C VAL A 165 -3.22 -4.56 -15.99
N GLY A 166 -4.01 -5.41 -15.35
CA GLY A 166 -4.62 -5.07 -14.06
C GLY A 166 -6.00 -5.63 -13.84
N TYR A 167 -6.65 -5.10 -12.84
CA TYR A 167 -7.98 -5.51 -12.38
C TYR A 167 -8.97 -4.38 -12.61
N GLU A 168 -10.25 -4.72 -12.88
CA GLU A 168 -11.30 -3.74 -13.12
C GLU A 168 -12.44 -3.93 -12.12
N GLY A 169 -12.82 -2.83 -11.44
CA GLY A 169 -13.93 -2.81 -10.50
C GLY A 169 -13.76 -3.70 -9.26
N SER A 170 -14.88 -4.00 -8.61
CA SER A 170 -14.96 -4.87 -7.42
C SER A 170 -15.14 -6.35 -7.77
N SER A 171 -15.48 -6.67 -9.00
CA SER A 171 -15.61 -8.04 -9.51
C SER A 171 -14.25 -8.60 -9.93
N LYS A 172 -14.14 -9.94 -10.00
CA LYS A 172 -12.93 -10.64 -10.47
C LYS A 172 -12.70 -10.44 -11.97
N SER A 173 -12.78 -9.19 -12.45
CA SER A 173 -12.59 -8.82 -13.84
C SER A 173 -11.15 -8.37 -14.08
N TYR A 174 -10.61 -8.81 -15.19
CA TYR A 174 -9.25 -8.52 -15.63
C TYR A 174 -9.25 -7.44 -16.71
N LYS A 175 -8.38 -6.45 -16.54
CA LYS A 175 -8.08 -5.46 -17.57
C LYS A 175 -6.93 -5.98 -18.42
N LEU A 176 -7.17 -6.08 -19.71
CA LEU A 176 -6.27 -6.67 -20.68
C LEU A 176 -5.94 -5.65 -21.77
N TRP A 177 -4.73 -5.69 -22.29
CA TRP A 177 -4.27 -4.86 -23.40
C TRP A 177 -4.15 -5.68 -24.67
N ASN A 178 -4.77 -5.20 -25.75
CA ASN A 178 -4.59 -5.77 -27.08
C ASN A 178 -3.46 -5.03 -27.81
N PRO A 179 -2.31 -5.66 -28.06
CA PRO A 179 -1.18 -5.01 -28.73
C PRO A 179 -1.41 -4.78 -30.22
N GLN A 180 -2.38 -5.45 -30.85
CA GLN A 180 -2.70 -5.30 -32.27
C GLN A 180 -3.62 -4.12 -32.53
N THR A 181 -4.65 -3.96 -31.70
CA THR A 181 -5.65 -2.89 -31.83
C THR A 181 -5.34 -1.68 -30.98
N HIS A 182 -4.31 -1.74 -30.12
CA HIS A 182 -3.96 -0.71 -29.15
C HIS A 182 -5.14 -0.29 -28.25
N SER A 183 -5.93 -1.26 -27.80
CA SER A 183 -7.12 -1.01 -26.99
C SER A 183 -7.12 -1.85 -25.72
N PHE A 184 -7.84 -1.34 -24.69
CA PHE A 184 -8.10 -2.09 -23.47
C PHE A 184 -9.39 -2.90 -23.61
N VAL A 185 -9.37 -4.10 -23.02
CA VAL A 185 -10.51 -5.01 -22.96
C VAL A 185 -10.67 -5.48 -21.53
N VAL A 186 -11.92 -5.60 -21.06
CA VAL A 186 -12.24 -6.15 -19.74
C VAL A 186 -12.92 -7.51 -19.93
N SER A 187 -12.47 -8.52 -19.19
CA SER A 187 -13.05 -9.86 -19.24
C SER A 187 -12.90 -10.59 -17.90
N THR A 188 -13.83 -11.49 -17.63
CA THR A 188 -13.77 -12.41 -16.47
C THR A 188 -13.29 -13.79 -16.86
N ASP A 189 -13.54 -14.21 -18.12
CA ASP A 189 -13.15 -15.50 -18.65
C ASP A 189 -11.81 -15.40 -19.37
N VAL A 190 -10.73 -15.64 -18.62
CA VAL A 190 -9.35 -15.46 -19.07
C VAL A 190 -8.46 -16.58 -18.54
N THR A 191 -7.68 -17.16 -19.43
CA THR A 191 -6.60 -18.09 -19.09
C THR A 191 -5.25 -17.37 -19.17
N PHE A 192 -4.34 -17.64 -18.23
CA PHE A 192 -3.07 -16.94 -18.11
C PHE A 192 -1.89 -17.87 -18.32
N GLU A 193 -0.85 -17.35 -18.99
CA GLU A 193 0.47 -17.94 -19.08
C GLU A 193 1.46 -16.97 -18.41
N GLU A 194 1.67 -17.16 -17.10
CA GLU A 194 2.39 -16.17 -16.25
C GLU A 194 3.89 -16.17 -16.46
N THR A 195 4.43 -17.11 -17.22
CA THR A 195 5.86 -17.20 -17.57
C THR A 195 6.21 -16.44 -18.84
N ILE A 196 5.21 -16.08 -19.66
CA ILE A 196 5.39 -15.40 -20.95
C ILE A 196 5.01 -13.93 -20.84
N PHE A 197 5.92 -13.05 -21.26
CA PHE A 197 5.76 -11.59 -21.25
C PHE A 197 5.84 -11.06 -22.70
N PRO A 198 4.71 -10.87 -23.40
CA PRO A 198 4.71 -10.55 -24.82
C PRO A 198 5.34 -9.22 -25.21
N LEU A 199 5.44 -8.28 -24.27
CA LEU A 199 6.02 -6.96 -24.49
C LEU A 199 7.46 -6.83 -23.99
N ARG A 200 8.01 -7.90 -23.44
CA ARG A 200 9.41 -7.96 -23.04
C ARG A 200 10.25 -8.28 -24.27
N ASP A 201 11.16 -7.38 -24.64
CA ASP A 201 12.14 -7.69 -25.67
C ASP A 201 12.88 -8.97 -25.31
N GLU A 202 12.87 -9.97 -26.20
CA GLU A 202 13.61 -11.23 -26.04
C GLU A 202 15.12 -11.08 -26.14
N SER A 203 15.61 -9.88 -26.39
CA SER A 203 17.02 -9.60 -26.19
C SER A 203 17.37 -9.96 -24.76
N PRO A 204 18.21 -10.98 -24.50
CA PRO A 204 18.63 -11.26 -23.14
C PRO A 204 19.32 -9.99 -22.63
N ARG A 205 18.58 -9.18 -21.86
CA ARG A 205 19.26 -8.25 -20.97
C ARG A 205 20.10 -9.16 -20.10
N LEU A 206 21.39 -9.26 -20.43
CA LEU A 206 22.38 -9.74 -19.50
C LEU A 206 22.00 -9.03 -18.20
N ILE A 207 21.47 -9.78 -17.27
CA ILE A 207 21.38 -9.36 -15.88
C ILE A 207 22.84 -9.06 -15.59
N GLN A 208 23.23 -7.80 -15.72
CA GLN A 208 24.51 -7.38 -15.15
C GLN A 208 24.36 -7.83 -13.70
N PRO A 209 25.18 -8.78 -13.24
CA PRO A 209 25.14 -9.19 -11.85
C PRO A 209 25.17 -7.86 -11.09
N ALA A 210 24.18 -7.68 -10.21
CA ALA A 210 24.11 -6.48 -9.39
C ALA A 210 25.54 -6.26 -8.94
N ILE A 211 26.15 -5.13 -9.35
CA ILE A 211 27.53 -4.80 -9.00
C ILE A 211 27.56 -5.02 -7.52
N ALA A 212 28.27 -6.08 -7.10
CA ALA A 212 28.43 -6.37 -5.69
C ALA A 212 28.79 -5.02 -5.06
N PRO A 213 28.10 -4.58 -3.99
CA PRO A 213 28.38 -3.28 -3.44
C PRO A 213 29.89 -3.20 -3.32
N SER A 214 30.52 -2.27 -4.04
CA SER A 214 31.96 -2.03 -3.98
C SER A 214 32.30 -2.01 -2.51
N MET A 215 33.18 -2.89 -2.08
CA MET A 215 33.69 -2.91 -0.71
C MET A 215 33.88 -1.46 -0.28
N PRO A 216 33.35 -1.06 0.89
CA PRO A 216 33.60 0.28 1.38
C PRO A 216 35.10 0.51 1.31
N PRO A 217 35.58 1.70 0.87
CA PRO A 217 37.01 1.99 0.82
C PRO A 217 37.57 1.67 2.20
N GLU A 218 38.69 0.97 2.20
CA GLU A 218 39.44 0.65 3.44
C GLU A 218 39.49 1.91 4.31
N PRO A 219 39.27 1.80 5.63
CA PRO A 219 39.30 2.93 6.52
C PRO A 219 40.65 3.61 6.35
N LYS A 220 40.64 4.87 5.88
CA LYS A 220 41.81 5.71 5.88
C LYS A 220 42.36 5.73 7.29
N GLU A 221 43.62 5.34 7.49
CA GLU A 221 44.34 5.50 8.75
C GLU A 221 44.09 6.94 9.23
N TYR A 222 43.34 7.07 10.28
CA TYR A 222 43.18 8.33 10.95
C TYR A 222 44.46 8.52 11.75
N THR A 223 45.29 9.46 11.31
CA THR A 223 46.41 9.98 12.09
C THR A 223 45.83 10.43 13.44
N GLU A 224 46.27 9.80 14.49
CA GLU A 224 45.94 10.15 15.86
C GLU A 224 46.23 11.63 16.09
N LEU A 225 45.19 12.45 16.21
CA LEU A 225 45.30 13.81 16.69
C LEU A 225 45.59 13.73 18.18
N THR A 226 46.84 13.92 18.53
CA THR A 226 47.28 14.12 19.91
C THR A 226 46.53 15.32 20.47
N ILE A 227 45.66 15.10 21.42
CA ILE A 227 45.02 16.14 22.22
C ILE A 227 46.08 16.60 23.22
N PRO A 228 46.40 17.89 23.33
CA PRO A 228 47.27 18.37 24.39
C PRO A 228 46.58 18.22 25.74
N GLU A 229 47.25 17.56 26.66
CA GLU A 229 46.87 17.49 28.07
C GLU A 229 46.81 18.92 28.61
N SER A 230 45.63 19.35 29.06
CA SER A 230 45.47 20.52 29.93
C SER A 230 45.50 20.04 31.36
N ASP A 231 46.59 20.42 32.05
CA ASP A 231 46.68 20.38 33.51
C ASP A 231 45.59 21.29 34.10
N ASP A 232 44.62 20.73 34.75
CA ASP A 232 43.84 21.39 35.78
C ASP A 232 43.48 20.35 36.83
N GLU A 233 44.31 20.36 37.90
CA GLU A 233 43.99 19.76 39.19
C GLU A 233 42.85 20.55 39.82
N GLU A 234 41.71 19.94 40.11
CA GLU A 234 40.84 20.38 41.26
C GLU A 234 40.11 19.18 41.86
N ASP A 235 40.45 18.97 43.06
CA ASP A 235 39.92 18.31 44.26
C ASP A 235 38.59 17.53 44.14
N ASP A 236 38.72 16.27 44.49
CA ASP A 236 37.70 15.31 44.90
C ASP A 236 37.15 15.63 46.31
N PRO A 237 35.91 15.36 46.60
CA PRO A 237 35.65 14.57 47.78
C PRO A 237 34.77 13.33 47.52
N ALA A 238 35.29 12.22 47.93
CA ALA A 238 34.73 10.91 48.08
C ALA A 238 33.31 10.88 48.68
N ILE A 239 32.38 10.19 47.99
CA ILE A 239 31.16 9.70 48.63
C ILE A 239 31.10 8.17 48.41
N SER A 240 31.16 7.44 49.50
CA SER A 240 31.08 6.00 49.64
C SER A 240 29.68 5.45 49.24
N PRO A 241 29.58 4.24 48.72
CA PRO A 241 28.29 3.63 48.42
C PRO A 241 27.68 2.96 49.68
N THR A 242 26.50 3.40 50.04
CA THR A 242 25.65 2.67 51.00
C THR A 242 24.79 1.67 50.25
N SER A 243 24.98 0.42 50.66
CA SER A 243 24.11 -0.74 50.34
C SER A 243 22.72 -0.56 50.96
N SER A 244 21.66 -0.75 50.19
CA SER A 244 20.36 -1.09 50.75
C SER A 244 19.61 -2.03 49.84
N ASP A 245 19.38 -3.20 50.37
CA ASP A 245 18.40 -4.27 50.10
C ASP A 245 17.32 -4.04 49.04
N PHE A 246 17.35 -4.88 48.05
CA PHE A 246 16.19 -5.11 47.18
C PHE A 246 15.55 -6.47 47.53
N THR A 247 14.49 -6.40 48.31
CA THR A 247 13.62 -7.54 48.66
C THR A 247 12.82 -7.95 47.39
N GLN A 248 12.99 -9.20 46.98
CA GLN A 248 12.17 -9.84 45.97
C GLN A 248 10.74 -10.04 46.48
N GLN A 249 9.77 -9.44 45.81
CA GLN A 249 8.36 -9.82 45.91
C GLN A 249 7.95 -10.59 44.69
N SER A 250 7.54 -11.83 44.90
CA SER A 250 6.92 -12.72 43.92
C SER A 250 5.52 -12.25 43.54
N PRO A 251 5.05 -12.43 42.30
CA PRO A 251 3.71 -12.03 41.88
C PRO A 251 2.66 -13.00 42.42
N GLN A 252 1.61 -12.43 43.01
CA GLN A 252 0.41 -13.13 43.47
C GLN A 252 -0.42 -13.57 42.26
N SER A 253 -0.90 -14.81 42.34
CA SER A 253 -1.86 -15.47 41.44
C SER A 253 -3.21 -14.73 41.47
N ILE A 254 -3.67 -14.31 40.30
CA ILE A 254 -5.04 -13.80 40.11
C ILE A 254 -5.93 -15.01 39.78
N SER A 255 -6.91 -15.23 40.62
CA SER A 255 -7.96 -16.26 40.53
C SER A 255 -8.98 -15.91 39.42
N ASP A 256 -9.35 -16.93 38.64
CA ASP A 256 -10.37 -16.90 37.60
C ASP A 256 -11.76 -16.57 38.15
N PRO A 257 -12.59 -15.80 37.43
CA PRO A 257 -14.00 -15.62 37.75
C PRO A 257 -14.83 -16.84 37.28
N PRO A 258 -15.95 -17.16 37.96
CA PRO A 258 -16.77 -18.33 37.68
C PRO A 258 -17.58 -18.22 36.39
N PRO A 259 -17.96 -19.34 35.75
CA PRO A 259 -18.65 -19.38 34.47
C PRO A 259 -20.10 -18.89 34.57
N GLN A 260 -20.48 -18.01 33.63
CA GLN A 260 -21.85 -17.56 33.47
C GLN A 260 -22.70 -18.64 32.76
N THR A 261 -23.77 -19.03 33.37
CA THR A 261 -24.78 -19.95 32.85
C THR A 261 -25.60 -19.26 31.75
N SER A 262 -25.58 -19.85 30.55
CA SER A 262 -26.45 -19.49 29.43
C SER A 262 -27.88 -20.04 29.67
N THR A 263 -28.87 -19.14 29.82
CA THR A 263 -30.27 -19.47 29.66
C THR A 263 -30.73 -19.19 28.24
N SER A 264 -31.05 -20.26 27.54
CA SER A 264 -31.67 -20.24 26.22
C SER A 264 -33.15 -19.96 26.35
N GLU A 265 -33.66 -18.92 25.71
CA GLU A 265 -35.11 -18.79 25.42
C GLU A 265 -35.38 -18.96 23.91
N PRO A 266 -36.46 -19.66 23.53
CA PRO A 266 -36.75 -19.96 22.13
C PRO A 266 -37.62 -18.86 21.49
N TRP A 267 -37.26 -18.44 20.29
CA TRP A 267 -38.06 -17.55 19.43
C TRP A 267 -39.31 -18.28 18.92
N ARG A 268 -40.46 -17.72 19.19
CA ARG A 268 -41.73 -18.03 18.52
C ARG A 268 -41.98 -17.00 17.42
N SER A 269 -42.28 -17.55 16.25
CA SER A 269 -42.78 -16.87 15.05
C SER A 269 -44.17 -16.21 15.25
N ALA A 270 -44.30 -15.00 14.70
CA ALA A 270 -45.52 -14.45 14.11
C ALA A 270 -45.13 -13.48 13.00
#